data_9725c50e7cf5db53bb78aba481f99ef3
#
_entry.id   9725c50e7cf5db53bb78aba481f99ef3
#
_cell.length_a   1.000
_cell.length_b   1.000
_cell.length_c   1.000
_cell.angle_alpha   90.00
_cell.angle_beta   90.00
_cell.angle_gamma   90.00
#
_symmetry.space_group_name_H-M   'P 1'
#
loop_
_entity.id
_entity.type
_entity.pdbx_description
1 polymer ?
#
loop_
_entity_poly.entity_id
_entity_poly.type
_entity_poly.pdbx_seq_one_letter_code
_entity_poly.pdbx_strand_id
1 'polypeptide(L)'
;LLKRFDLFSVVRDDLNYNGGNMKSWEIWGREDEPANSSWDGWTKLITCNSFKPSGKPVGENTDEDNAYIGKGEKFDFPSGIPEVRYIRIKVLDSWSGQGYVQFSEFTFYKSE
;
A
#
# COMPACT_ATOMS: atom_id res chain seq x y z
N LEU A 1 -2.64 -19.07 0.48
CA LEU A 1 -3.07 -17.85 1.20
C LEU A 1 -1.99 -16.78 1.18
N LEU A 2 -2.40 -15.53 1.01
CA LEU A 2 -1.49 -14.40 1.13
C LEU A 2 -1.08 -14.22 2.58
N LYS A 3 0.21 -13.98 2.81
CA LYS A 3 0.78 -13.81 4.14
C LYS A 3 1.17 -12.36 4.41
N ARG A 4 1.89 -11.74 3.46
CA ARG A 4 2.35 -10.36 3.59
C ARG A 4 2.60 -9.75 2.22
N PHE A 5 2.82 -8.45 2.21
CA PHE A 5 3.31 -7.76 1.02
C PHE A 5 4.29 -6.66 1.41
N ASP A 6 5.12 -6.29 0.45
CA ASP A 6 6.02 -5.15 0.55
C ASP A 6 5.58 -4.10 -0.47
N LEU A 7 5.50 -2.85 -0.04
CA LEU A 7 5.24 -1.72 -0.92
C LEU A 7 6.52 -0.91 -1.07
N PHE A 8 6.95 -0.75 -2.31
CA PHE A 8 8.07 0.13 -2.66
C PHE A 8 7.52 1.40 -3.27
N SER A 9 7.56 2.49 -2.51
CA SER A 9 7.18 3.81 -2.99
C SER A 9 8.22 4.34 -3.96
N VAL A 10 7.87 5.37 -4.73
CA VAL A 10 8.85 6.08 -5.55
C VAL A 10 9.78 6.86 -4.60
N VAL A 11 11.06 6.48 -4.57
CA VAL A 11 12.04 7.03 -3.64
C VAL A 11 12.90 8.06 -4.35
N ARG A 12 12.67 9.32 -4.03
CA ARG A 12 13.45 10.46 -4.52
C ARG A 12 13.52 11.48 -3.41
N ASP A 13 14.61 12.25 -3.35
CA ASP A 13 14.85 13.20 -2.26
C ASP A 13 13.69 14.15 -2.00
N ASP A 14 13.02 14.61 -3.05
CA ASP A 14 11.92 15.57 -2.98
C ASP A 14 10.52 14.92 -2.99
N LEU A 15 10.42 13.62 -3.18
CA LEU A 15 9.15 12.90 -3.31
C LEU A 15 8.85 11.92 -2.19
N ASN A 16 9.82 11.63 -1.30
CA ASN A 16 9.59 10.74 -0.17
C ASN A 16 8.51 11.33 0.74
N TYR A 17 7.46 10.54 1.02
CA TYR A 17 6.29 11.00 1.78
C TYR A 17 5.66 12.25 1.19
N ASN A 18 5.61 12.31 -0.13
CA ASN A 18 5.11 13.47 -0.86
C ASN A 18 4.61 13.01 -2.24
N GLY A 19 4.18 13.97 -3.06
CA GLY A 19 3.69 13.68 -4.40
C GLY A 19 2.53 12.70 -4.38
N GLY A 20 2.54 11.75 -5.30
CA GLY A 20 1.52 10.70 -5.40
C GLY A 20 1.81 9.45 -4.59
N ASN A 21 2.83 9.44 -3.72
CA ASN A 21 3.11 8.28 -2.89
C ASN A 21 1.94 7.99 -1.95
N MET A 22 1.61 6.70 -1.82
CA MET A 22 0.41 6.27 -1.10
C MET A 22 0.57 6.45 0.40
N LYS A 23 -0.41 7.12 1.02
CA LYS A 23 -0.45 7.33 2.48
C LYS A 23 -1.34 6.32 3.17
N SER A 24 -2.52 6.09 2.64
CA SER A 24 -3.45 5.08 3.17
C SER A 24 -4.19 4.39 2.04
N TRP A 25 -4.45 3.11 2.19
CA TRP A 25 -5.12 2.31 1.17
C TRP A 25 -5.71 1.05 1.78
N GLU A 26 -6.57 0.40 0.99
CA GLU A 26 -7.13 -0.91 1.30
C GLU A 26 -6.74 -1.89 0.22
N ILE A 27 -6.56 -3.15 0.59
CA ILE A 27 -6.39 -4.23 -0.37
C ILE A 27 -7.61 -5.14 -0.27
N TRP A 28 -8.24 -5.37 -1.42
CA TRP A 28 -9.41 -6.21 -1.57
C TRP A 28 -9.07 -7.39 -2.45
N GLY A 29 -9.71 -8.51 -2.22
CA GLY A 29 -9.47 -9.71 -2.99
C GLY A 29 -10.74 -10.49 -3.29
N ARG A 30 -10.65 -11.35 -4.31
CA ARG A 30 -11.70 -12.33 -4.60
C ARG A 30 -11.08 -13.55 -5.28
N GLU A 31 -11.76 -14.67 -5.17
CA GLU A 31 -11.30 -15.91 -5.77
C GLU A 31 -11.72 -16.01 -7.24
N ASP A 32 -12.93 -15.58 -7.56
CA ASP A 32 -13.50 -15.67 -8.89
C ASP A 32 -13.16 -14.45 -9.73
N GLU A 33 -13.08 -14.67 -11.04
CA GLU A 33 -12.82 -13.58 -11.99
C GLU A 33 -13.91 -12.52 -11.91
N PRO A 34 -13.56 -11.23 -11.76
CA PRO A 34 -14.55 -10.17 -11.73
C PRO A 34 -15.21 -9.99 -13.10
N ALA A 35 -16.54 -9.83 -13.09
CA ALA A 35 -17.31 -9.63 -14.31
C ALA A 35 -17.33 -8.17 -14.78
N ASN A 36 -17.06 -7.23 -13.87
CA ASN A 36 -17.12 -5.79 -14.14
C ASN A 36 -16.27 -5.03 -13.10
N SER A 37 -16.33 -3.72 -13.13
CA SER A 37 -15.54 -2.84 -12.24
C SER A 37 -16.21 -2.59 -10.87
N SER A 38 -17.37 -3.18 -10.59
CA SER A 38 -18.01 -2.98 -9.30
C SER A 38 -17.24 -3.63 -8.17
N TRP A 39 -17.53 -3.22 -6.93
CA TRP A 39 -16.94 -3.80 -5.73
C TRP A 39 -17.72 -5.02 -5.20
N ASP A 40 -18.80 -5.41 -5.88
CA ASP A 40 -19.59 -6.57 -5.48
C ASP A 40 -18.77 -7.85 -5.59
N GLY A 41 -18.83 -8.68 -4.56
CA GLY A 41 -18.08 -9.92 -4.51
C GLY A 41 -16.64 -9.78 -4.07
N TRP A 42 -16.17 -8.57 -3.80
CA TRP A 42 -14.83 -8.32 -3.26
C TRP A 42 -14.85 -8.30 -1.73
N THR A 43 -13.81 -8.83 -1.13
CA THR A 43 -13.65 -8.83 0.33
C THR A 43 -12.45 -7.97 0.69
N LYS A 44 -12.63 -7.05 1.64
CA LYS A 44 -11.51 -6.26 2.15
C LYS A 44 -10.61 -7.16 2.98
N LEU A 45 -9.33 -7.21 2.64
CA LEU A 45 -8.34 -8.04 3.31
C LEU A 45 -7.58 -7.28 4.38
N ILE A 46 -7.23 -6.01 4.12
CA ILE A 46 -6.41 -5.21 5.03
C ILE A 46 -6.59 -3.73 4.72
N THR A 47 -6.46 -2.90 5.75
CA THR A 47 -6.34 -1.44 5.62
C THR A 47 -4.93 -1.05 6.07
N CYS A 48 -4.24 -0.26 5.27
CA CYS A 48 -2.84 0.07 5.49
C CYS A 48 -2.60 1.56 5.57
N ASN A 49 -1.61 1.94 6.37
CA ASN A 49 -1.13 3.31 6.46
C ASN A 49 0.38 3.30 6.34
N SER A 50 0.91 4.15 5.47
CA SER A 50 2.35 4.38 5.37
C SER A 50 2.84 5.03 6.66
N PHE A 51 3.99 4.59 7.15
CA PHE A 51 4.55 5.10 8.40
C PHE A 51 5.67 6.08 8.12
N LYS A 52 5.61 7.25 8.77
CA LYS A 52 6.67 8.25 8.71
C LYS A 52 7.28 8.37 10.12
N PRO A 53 8.52 7.87 10.32
CA PRO A 53 9.12 7.81 11.66
C PRO A 53 9.12 9.14 12.41
N SER A 54 9.41 10.24 11.74
CA SER A 54 9.48 11.56 12.40
C SER A 54 8.11 12.17 12.72
N GLY A 55 7.07 11.78 11.96
CA GLY A 55 5.76 12.40 12.07
C GLY A 55 5.70 13.84 11.58
N LYS A 56 6.75 14.33 10.91
CA LYS A 56 6.79 15.72 10.41
C LYS A 56 5.84 15.91 9.23
N PRO A 57 5.44 17.16 8.96
CA PRO A 57 4.56 17.45 7.82
C PRO A 57 5.16 17.05 6.48
N VAL A 58 4.30 16.97 5.47
CA VAL A 58 4.71 16.73 4.08
C VAL A 58 5.73 17.79 3.66
N GLY A 59 6.80 17.33 3.03
CA GLY A 59 7.90 18.21 2.61
C GLY A 59 9.04 18.31 3.61
N GLU A 60 8.87 17.82 4.83
CA GLU A 60 9.91 17.81 5.87
C GLU A 60 10.28 16.38 6.24
N ASN A 61 11.37 15.88 5.68
CA ASN A 61 11.83 14.51 5.92
C ASN A 61 13.16 14.51 6.67
N THR A 62 13.30 13.55 7.60
CA THR A 62 14.56 13.27 8.27
C THR A 62 15.32 12.18 7.52
N ASP A 63 16.59 11.97 7.87
CA ASP A 63 17.37 10.85 7.34
C ASP A 63 16.73 9.50 7.70
N GLU A 64 16.13 9.41 8.89
CA GLU A 64 15.42 8.21 9.31
C GLU A 64 14.18 7.96 8.44
N ASP A 65 13.42 9.00 8.10
CA ASP A 65 12.27 8.91 7.20
C ASP A 65 12.70 8.35 5.85
N ASN A 66 13.76 8.90 5.28
CA ASN A 66 14.26 8.50 3.97
C ASN A 66 14.79 7.05 3.99
N ALA A 67 15.46 6.66 5.06
CA ALA A 67 15.98 5.30 5.21
C ALA A 67 14.85 4.29 5.34
N TYR A 68 13.80 4.63 6.10
CA TYR A 68 12.66 3.75 6.30
C TYR A 68 11.91 3.47 4.99
N ILE A 69 11.56 4.52 4.26
CA ILE A 69 10.80 4.36 3.02
C ILE A 69 11.63 3.69 1.91
N GLY A 70 12.94 3.88 1.93
CA GLY A 70 13.85 3.30 0.93
C GLY A 70 13.98 1.78 1.02
N LYS A 71 13.67 1.21 2.17
CA LYS A 71 13.70 -0.25 2.37
C LYS A 71 12.45 -0.97 1.90
N GLY A 72 11.43 -0.23 1.53
CA GLY A 72 10.10 -0.80 1.29
C GLY A 72 9.34 -0.99 2.60
N GLU A 73 8.04 -0.75 2.56
CA GLU A 73 7.17 -0.94 3.70
C GLU A 73 6.58 -2.34 3.69
N LYS A 74 6.61 -3.02 4.84
CA LYS A 74 6.16 -4.40 4.98
C LYS A 74 4.86 -4.45 5.76
N PHE A 75 3.90 -5.20 5.24
CA PHE A 75 2.59 -5.36 5.86
C PHE A 75 2.21 -6.82 5.91
N ASP A 76 1.79 -7.29 7.08
CA ASP A 76 1.27 -8.64 7.24
C ASP A 76 -0.24 -8.63 7.10
N PHE A 77 -0.77 -9.56 6.31
CA PHE A 77 -2.22 -9.75 6.25
C PHE A 77 -2.70 -10.36 7.56
N PRO A 78 -3.89 -9.96 8.04
CA PRO A 78 -4.46 -10.57 9.22
C PRO A 78 -4.71 -12.08 9.01
N SER A 79 -4.69 -12.85 10.08
CA SER A 79 -5.06 -14.25 10.01
C SER A 79 -6.54 -14.39 9.65
N GLY A 80 -6.89 -15.46 8.95
CA GLY A 80 -8.29 -15.74 8.60
C GLY A 80 -8.79 -15.06 7.33
N ILE A 81 -7.92 -14.40 6.54
CA ILE A 81 -8.35 -13.88 5.25
C ILE A 81 -8.65 -15.06 4.30
N PRO A 82 -9.62 -14.90 3.37
CA PRO A 82 -9.91 -15.97 2.40
C PRO A 82 -8.79 -16.11 1.37
N GLU A 83 -8.74 -17.26 0.72
CA GLU A 83 -7.92 -17.42 -0.47
C GLU A 83 -8.43 -16.50 -1.58
N VAL A 84 -7.51 -15.82 -2.27
CA VAL A 84 -7.85 -14.92 -3.35
C VAL A 84 -6.93 -15.17 -4.54
N ARG A 85 -7.45 -14.91 -5.73
CA ARG A 85 -6.70 -14.98 -6.98
C ARG A 85 -6.59 -13.63 -7.66
N TYR A 86 -7.46 -12.70 -7.30
CA TYR A 86 -7.54 -11.35 -7.86
C TYR A 86 -7.44 -10.36 -6.74
N ILE A 87 -6.64 -9.32 -6.93
CA ILE A 87 -6.40 -8.27 -5.95
C ILE A 87 -6.76 -6.92 -6.57
N ARG A 88 -7.41 -6.08 -5.77
CA ARG A 88 -7.70 -4.70 -6.13
C ARG A 88 -7.26 -3.80 -4.99
N ILE A 89 -6.58 -2.73 -5.33
CA ILE A 89 -6.09 -1.76 -4.36
C ILE A 89 -6.97 -0.53 -4.42
N LYS A 90 -7.54 -0.16 -3.28
CA LYS A 90 -8.35 1.05 -3.15
C LYS A 90 -7.53 2.08 -2.39
N VAL A 91 -7.08 3.11 -3.08
CA VAL A 91 -6.30 4.18 -2.46
C VAL A 91 -7.24 5.15 -1.77
N LEU A 92 -6.98 5.41 -0.49
CA LEU A 92 -7.78 6.35 0.30
C LEU A 92 -7.16 7.74 0.32
N ASP A 93 -5.82 7.81 0.39
CA ASP A 93 -5.11 9.08 0.44
C ASP A 93 -3.67 8.94 -0.08
N SER A 94 -3.13 10.03 -0.62
CA SER A 94 -1.72 10.17 -0.96
C SER A 94 -1.08 11.16 0.02
N TRP A 95 0.26 11.13 0.13
CA TRP A 95 0.95 12.00 1.08
C TRP A 95 0.74 13.50 0.81
N SER A 96 0.63 13.89 -0.45
CA SER A 96 0.36 15.28 -0.81
C SER A 96 -1.12 15.63 -0.90
N GLY A 97 -2.02 14.64 -0.81
CA GLY A 97 -3.45 14.83 -0.96
C GLY A 97 -3.90 15.08 -2.40
N GLN A 98 -3.03 14.87 -3.37
CA GLN A 98 -3.35 15.04 -4.78
C GLN A 98 -4.19 13.88 -5.32
N GLY A 99 -4.88 14.10 -6.42
CA GLY A 99 -5.80 13.12 -6.99
C GLY A 99 -5.14 12.00 -7.79
N TYR A 100 -3.83 11.82 -7.69
CA TYR A 100 -3.11 10.74 -8.36
C TYR A 100 -2.22 10.00 -7.36
N VAL A 101 -1.87 8.76 -7.71
CA VAL A 101 -0.97 7.93 -6.90
C VAL A 101 0.12 7.33 -7.75
N GLN A 102 1.23 7.01 -7.11
CA GLN A 102 2.38 6.35 -7.73
C GLN A 102 3.01 5.39 -6.75
N PHE A 103 3.61 4.34 -7.27
CA PHE A 103 4.43 3.41 -6.51
C PHE A 103 5.40 2.72 -7.46
N SER A 104 6.51 2.19 -6.93
CA SER A 104 7.49 1.46 -7.71
C SER A 104 7.10 -0.01 -7.86
N GLU A 105 6.73 -0.66 -6.76
CA GLU A 105 6.48 -2.09 -6.77
C GLU A 105 5.61 -2.50 -5.60
N PHE A 106 4.74 -3.50 -5.85
CA PHE A 106 4.11 -4.32 -4.81
C PHE A 106 4.62 -5.74 -4.96
N THR A 107 5.11 -6.33 -3.87
CA THR A 107 5.54 -7.71 -3.87
C THR A 107 4.71 -8.48 -2.85
N PHE A 108 4.00 -9.49 -3.31
CA PHE A 108 3.11 -10.29 -2.47
C PHE A 108 3.76 -11.63 -2.15
N TYR A 109 3.64 -12.04 -0.89
CA TYR A 109 4.16 -13.32 -0.39
C TYR A 109 3.02 -14.18 0.11
N LYS A 110 3.05 -15.46 -0.22
CA LYS A 110 2.06 -16.41 0.25
C LYS A 110 2.66 -17.33 1.30
N SER A 111 1.81 -17.93 2.13
CA SER A 111 2.22 -18.97 3.05
C SER A 111 2.51 -20.27 2.28
N GLU A 112 3.48 -21.00 2.74
CA GLU A 112 3.84 -22.29 2.18
C GLU A 112 2.87 -23.40 2.58
#